data_79500677068da2973af5430d45f24f47
#
_entry.id   79500677068da2973af5430d45f24f47
#
_cell.length_a   1.000
_cell.length_b   1.000
_cell.length_c   1.000
_cell.angle_alpha   90.00
_cell.angle_beta   90.00
_cell.angle_gamma   90.00
#
_symmetry.space_group_name_H-M   'P 1'
#
loop_
_entity.id
_entity.type
_entity.pdbx_description
1 polymer ?
#
loop_
_entity_poly.entity_id
_entity_poly.type
_entity_poly.pdbx_seq_one_letter_code
_entity_poly.pdbx_strand_id
1 'polypeptide(L)'
;MLHIRLSRIAAEPPALDECVSYIEREVRPALEGLRGHLGISVLADREEGDAIFGSVWASSLLMSASEETEGPLRIELAKRASGPVAVDDYEIAIFEQEAQPRSGQAVRLTQIQVKPSQALDVIEVVGDIAVPTLAETPGFRGALLFAHPESGRLISETVWRDPHARAAAPSVAAIIRAEVPDEAGGEIRAVADYNLVFSSVQEP
;
A
#
# COMPACT_ATOMS: atom_id res chain seq x y z
N MET A 1 0.86 14.75 9.24
CA MET A 1 1.07 13.91 8.05
C MET A 1 0.80 12.47 8.45
N LEU A 2 0.04 11.73 7.64
CA LEU A 2 -0.27 10.33 7.89
C LEU A 2 0.91 9.43 7.56
N HIS A 3 1.00 8.30 8.24
CA HIS A 3 2.06 7.31 8.03
C HIS A 3 1.44 5.92 7.87
N ILE A 4 2.13 5.07 7.15
CA ILE A 4 1.75 3.67 6.97
C ILE A 4 2.95 2.76 7.20
N ARG A 5 2.72 1.67 7.91
CA ARG A 5 3.65 0.55 8.00
C ARG A 5 3.16 -0.56 7.10
N LEU A 6 3.98 -0.97 6.14
CA LEU A 6 3.72 -2.09 5.25
C LEU A 6 4.48 -3.32 5.73
N SER A 7 3.77 -4.40 5.97
CA SER A 7 4.33 -5.72 6.32
C SER A 7 4.03 -6.67 5.17
N ARG A 8 5.06 -7.12 4.47
CA ARG A 8 4.95 -8.06 3.35
C ARG A 8 5.19 -9.48 3.82
N ILE A 9 4.34 -10.37 3.37
CA ILE A 9 4.29 -11.78 3.72
C ILE A 9 4.38 -12.59 2.44
N ALA A 10 5.30 -13.56 2.38
CA ALA A 10 5.34 -14.57 1.34
C ALA A 10 5.07 -15.94 1.98
N ALA A 11 4.07 -16.67 1.50
CA ALA A 11 3.67 -17.97 2.04
C ALA A 11 2.94 -18.80 0.99
N GLU A 12 3.04 -20.13 1.08
CA GLU A 12 2.22 -21.03 0.29
C GLU A 12 0.71 -20.77 0.54
N PRO A 13 -0.17 -20.96 -0.47
CA PRO A 13 -1.57 -20.52 -0.39
C PRO A 13 -2.33 -20.91 0.88
N PRO A 14 -2.25 -22.14 1.42
CA PRO A 14 -2.96 -22.48 2.66
C PRO A 14 -2.45 -21.69 3.87
N ALA A 15 -1.13 -21.47 3.97
CA ALA A 15 -0.52 -20.68 5.03
C ALA A 15 -0.84 -19.19 4.86
N LEU A 16 -0.95 -18.71 3.61
CA LEU A 16 -1.34 -17.33 3.33
C LEU A 16 -2.75 -17.04 3.85
N ASP A 17 -3.72 -17.92 3.62
CA ASP A 17 -5.08 -17.76 4.13
C ASP A 17 -5.13 -17.82 5.67
N GLU A 18 -4.27 -18.62 6.30
CA GLU A 18 -4.11 -18.61 7.76
C GLU A 18 -3.51 -17.29 8.26
N CYS A 19 -2.52 -16.73 7.57
CA CYS A 19 -1.96 -15.41 7.87
C CYS A 19 -3.01 -14.31 7.77
N VAL A 20 -3.79 -14.30 6.69
CA VAL A 20 -4.89 -13.33 6.49
C VAL A 20 -5.93 -13.45 7.62
N SER A 21 -6.33 -14.67 7.97
CA SER A 21 -7.28 -14.91 9.06
C SER A 21 -6.74 -14.46 10.42
N TYR A 22 -5.44 -14.65 10.66
CA TYR A 22 -4.77 -14.18 11.87
C TYR A 22 -4.74 -12.64 11.93
N ILE A 23 -4.42 -11.98 10.83
CA ILE A 23 -4.43 -10.51 10.77
C ILE A 23 -5.83 -9.98 11.10
N GLU A 24 -6.87 -10.57 10.53
CA GLU A 24 -8.26 -10.12 10.76
C GLU A 24 -8.73 -10.34 12.20
N ARG A 25 -8.37 -11.48 12.81
CA ARG A 25 -8.93 -11.89 14.12
C ARG A 25 -8.10 -11.44 15.31
N GLU A 26 -6.79 -11.30 15.15
CA GLU A 26 -5.88 -11.04 16.26
C GLU A 26 -5.16 -9.69 16.09
N VAL A 27 -4.58 -9.43 14.91
CA VAL A 27 -3.81 -8.21 14.68
C VAL A 27 -4.71 -6.98 14.66
N ARG A 28 -5.79 -7.01 13.87
CA ARG A 28 -6.71 -5.89 13.75
C ARG A 28 -7.27 -5.44 15.10
N PRO A 29 -7.87 -6.31 15.94
CA PRO A 29 -8.41 -5.89 17.24
C PRO A 29 -7.32 -5.35 18.18
N ALA A 30 -6.10 -5.89 18.12
CA ALA A 30 -5.01 -5.41 18.95
C ALA A 30 -4.56 -3.98 18.59
N LEU A 31 -4.67 -3.60 17.31
CA LEU A 31 -4.28 -2.28 16.83
C LEU A 31 -5.41 -1.24 16.95
N GLU A 32 -6.68 -1.65 16.78
CA GLU A 32 -7.85 -0.75 16.82
C GLU A 32 -7.95 0.06 18.13
N GLY A 33 -7.40 -0.46 19.23
CA GLY A 33 -7.36 0.23 20.53
C GLY A 33 -6.19 1.19 20.72
N LEU A 34 -5.23 1.22 19.81
CA LEU A 34 -4.02 2.02 19.98
C LEU A 34 -4.25 3.48 19.55
N ARG A 35 -3.65 4.38 20.33
CA ARG A 35 -3.75 5.81 20.05
C ARG A 35 -3.15 6.15 18.68
N GLY A 36 -3.96 6.81 17.85
CA GLY A 36 -3.54 7.29 16.53
C GLY A 36 -3.55 6.24 15.45
N HIS A 37 -4.01 5.02 15.74
CA HIS A 37 -4.31 4.04 14.71
C HIS A 37 -5.57 4.47 13.92
N LEU A 38 -5.50 4.43 12.59
CA LEU A 38 -6.55 4.92 11.68
C LEU A 38 -7.14 3.80 10.81
N GLY A 39 -6.66 2.59 10.97
CA GLY A 39 -7.15 1.43 10.27
C GLY A 39 -6.05 0.58 9.65
N ILE A 40 -6.48 -0.54 9.10
CA ILE A 40 -5.61 -1.49 8.41
C ILE A 40 -6.20 -1.85 7.05
N SER A 41 -5.33 -2.28 6.14
CA SER A 41 -5.70 -2.91 4.89
C SER A 41 -4.91 -4.20 4.67
N VAL A 42 -5.52 -5.17 4.00
CA VAL A 42 -4.86 -6.41 3.59
C VAL A 42 -5.10 -6.64 2.11
N LEU A 43 -4.01 -6.75 1.39
CA LEU A 43 -3.94 -7.10 -0.01
C LEU A 43 -3.37 -8.51 -0.13
N ALA A 44 -3.90 -9.34 -1.03
CA ALA A 44 -3.36 -10.67 -1.27
C ALA A 44 -3.36 -11.03 -2.77
N ASP A 45 -2.26 -11.63 -3.20
CA ASP A 45 -2.15 -12.42 -4.42
C ASP A 45 -1.99 -13.87 -4.01
N ARG A 46 -3.10 -14.64 -4.12
CA ARG A 46 -3.12 -16.05 -3.73
C ARG A 46 -2.44 -16.97 -4.74
N GLU A 47 -2.26 -16.51 -5.98
CA GLU A 47 -1.60 -17.29 -7.02
C GLU A 47 -0.07 -17.26 -6.82
N GLU A 48 0.47 -16.08 -6.51
CA GLU A 48 1.89 -15.90 -6.21
C GLU A 48 2.26 -16.19 -4.75
N GLY A 49 1.27 -16.34 -3.86
CA GLY A 49 1.53 -16.57 -2.44
C GLY A 49 2.05 -15.35 -1.71
N ASP A 50 1.62 -14.16 -2.09
CA ASP A 50 2.09 -12.88 -1.56
C ASP A 50 0.95 -12.08 -0.94
N ALA A 51 1.20 -11.46 0.22
CA ALA A 51 0.26 -10.54 0.84
C ALA A 51 0.96 -9.34 1.46
N ILE A 52 0.24 -8.23 1.50
CA ILE A 52 0.68 -7.00 2.17
C ILE A 52 -0.38 -6.61 3.19
N PHE A 53 0.08 -6.42 4.41
CA PHE A 53 -0.69 -5.85 5.50
C PHE A 53 -0.19 -4.42 5.75
N GLY A 54 -1.09 -3.44 5.64
CA GLY A 54 -0.81 -2.03 5.92
C GLY A 54 -1.52 -1.58 7.18
N SER A 55 -0.81 -0.96 8.15
CA SER A 55 -1.39 -0.25 9.29
C SER A 55 -1.17 1.26 9.16
N VAL A 56 -2.25 2.04 9.25
CA VAL A 56 -2.24 3.50 9.04
C VAL A 56 -2.28 4.24 10.38
N TRP A 57 -1.47 5.29 10.48
CA TRP A 57 -1.21 6.02 11.72
C TRP A 57 -1.26 7.54 11.52
N ALA A 58 -1.73 8.24 12.53
CA ALA A 58 -1.83 9.70 12.54
C ALA A 58 -0.46 10.40 12.55
N SER A 59 0.62 9.72 12.95
CA SER A 59 1.99 10.24 12.91
C SER A 59 3.04 9.12 13.00
N SER A 60 4.28 9.41 12.58
CA SER A 60 5.44 8.52 12.72
C SER A 60 5.71 8.14 14.17
N LEU A 61 5.56 9.07 15.11
CA LEU A 61 5.77 8.81 16.53
C LEU A 61 4.80 7.76 17.07
N LEU A 62 3.51 7.85 16.70
CA LEU A 62 2.49 6.90 17.12
C LEU A 62 2.66 5.54 16.44
N MET A 63 3.07 5.53 15.17
CA MET A 63 3.47 4.33 14.46
C MET A 63 4.68 3.66 15.12
N SER A 64 5.71 4.41 15.49
CA SER A 64 6.88 3.86 16.20
C SER A 64 6.51 3.31 17.56
N ALA A 65 5.62 3.97 18.29
CA ALA A 65 5.15 3.50 19.60
C ALA A 65 4.33 2.19 19.51
N SER A 66 3.70 1.90 18.38
CA SER A 66 2.96 0.64 18.16
C SER A 66 3.85 -0.59 18.11
N GLU A 67 5.17 -0.43 17.94
CA GLU A 67 6.12 -1.53 17.82
C GLU A 67 6.08 -2.50 19.01
N GLU A 68 5.80 -2.02 20.20
CA GLU A 68 5.63 -2.86 21.39
C GLU A 68 4.47 -3.87 21.23
N THR A 69 3.41 -3.49 20.50
CA THR A 69 2.26 -4.34 20.19
C THR A 69 2.44 -5.10 18.87
N GLU A 70 2.85 -4.41 17.82
CA GLU A 70 2.98 -5.01 16.48
C GLU A 70 4.13 -6.01 16.38
N GLY A 71 5.26 -5.79 17.06
CA GLY A 71 6.43 -6.63 16.99
C GLY A 71 6.15 -8.11 17.33
N PRO A 72 5.54 -8.41 18.49
CA PRO A 72 5.13 -9.77 18.83
C PRO A 72 4.14 -10.40 17.85
N LEU A 73 3.19 -9.61 17.33
CA LEU A 73 2.20 -10.08 16.35
C LEU A 73 2.86 -10.44 15.02
N ARG A 74 3.86 -9.65 14.56
CA ARG A 74 4.64 -9.97 13.35
C ARG A 74 5.49 -11.21 13.51
N ILE A 75 6.06 -11.47 14.69
CA ILE A 75 6.79 -12.71 14.97
C ILE A 75 5.87 -13.92 14.83
N GLU A 76 4.66 -13.83 15.33
CA GLU A 76 3.67 -14.91 15.21
C GLU A 76 3.20 -15.06 13.75
N LEU A 77 3.05 -13.97 13.02
CA LEU A 77 2.74 -13.96 11.61
C LEU A 77 3.84 -14.64 10.77
N ALA A 78 5.12 -14.35 11.07
CA ALA A 78 6.28 -14.98 10.42
C ALA A 78 6.32 -16.50 10.62
N LYS A 79 5.94 -17.00 11.81
CA LYS A 79 5.82 -18.43 12.07
C LYS A 79 4.75 -19.09 11.20
N ARG A 80 3.58 -18.46 11.07
CA ARG A 80 2.47 -18.95 10.25
C ARG A 80 2.82 -18.96 8.76
N ALA A 81 3.49 -17.92 8.30
CA ALA A 81 4.00 -17.81 6.93
C ALA A 81 5.15 -18.79 6.65
N SER A 82 5.77 -19.37 7.68
CA SER A 82 7.02 -20.15 7.58
C SER A 82 8.15 -19.36 6.89
N GLY A 83 8.15 -18.04 7.05
CA GLY A 83 9.10 -17.13 6.42
C GLY A 83 9.16 -15.76 7.11
N PRO A 84 10.12 -14.92 6.73
CA PRO A 84 10.24 -13.57 7.29
C PRO A 84 9.08 -12.67 6.86
N VAL A 85 8.70 -11.75 7.75
CA VAL A 85 7.84 -10.60 7.41
C VAL A 85 8.75 -9.41 7.16
N ALA A 86 8.78 -8.91 5.93
CA ALA A 86 9.50 -7.68 5.60
C ALA A 86 8.65 -6.47 5.99
N VAL A 87 9.28 -5.46 6.60
CA VAL A 87 8.59 -4.25 7.10
C VAL A 87 9.25 -3.00 6.57
N ASP A 88 8.43 -2.10 6.06
CA ASP A 88 8.84 -0.78 5.60
C ASP A 88 7.84 0.27 6.08
N ASP A 89 8.35 1.41 6.53
CA ASP A 89 7.55 2.55 6.98
C ASP A 89 7.59 3.68 5.92
N TYR A 90 6.43 4.32 5.68
CA TYR A 90 6.28 5.39 4.71
C TYR A 90 5.40 6.51 5.26
N GLU A 91 5.57 7.70 4.67
CA GLU A 91 4.58 8.78 4.74
C GLU A 91 3.50 8.53 3.68
N ILE A 92 2.25 8.87 3.98
CA ILE A 92 1.18 8.89 2.97
C ILE A 92 1.17 10.30 2.37
N ALA A 93 1.74 10.42 1.17
CA ALA A 93 1.85 11.70 0.46
C ALA A 93 0.55 12.05 -0.27
N ILE A 94 -0.18 11.05 -0.77
CA ILE A 94 -1.47 11.21 -1.46
C ILE A 94 -2.44 10.18 -0.89
N PHE A 95 -3.66 10.62 -0.60
CA PHE A 95 -4.77 9.78 -0.17
C PHE A 95 -6.02 10.24 -0.91
N GLU A 96 -6.41 9.52 -1.95
CA GLU A 96 -7.63 9.77 -2.74
C GLU A 96 -8.50 8.52 -2.70
N GLN A 97 -9.74 8.67 -2.26
CA GLN A 97 -10.67 7.55 -2.12
C GLN A 97 -12.07 7.99 -2.51
N GLU A 98 -12.62 7.44 -3.59
CA GLU A 98 -13.99 7.76 -4.05
C GLU A 98 -15.09 7.14 -3.17
N ALA A 99 -14.79 6.00 -2.55
CA ALA A 99 -15.74 5.27 -1.70
C ALA A 99 -15.00 4.31 -0.76
N GLN A 100 -15.69 3.88 0.29
CA GLN A 100 -15.15 2.87 1.22
C GLN A 100 -14.67 1.63 0.45
N PRO A 101 -13.43 1.19 0.67
CA PRO A 101 -12.87 0.01 0.03
C PRO A 101 -13.69 -1.25 0.34
N ARG A 102 -13.80 -2.15 -0.65
CA ARG A 102 -14.58 -3.39 -0.54
C ARG A 102 -13.73 -4.59 -0.91
N SER A 103 -13.91 -5.67 -0.18
CA SER A 103 -13.28 -6.95 -0.53
C SER A 103 -13.56 -7.33 -1.99
N GLY A 104 -12.54 -7.88 -2.65
CA GLY A 104 -12.57 -8.28 -4.05
C GLY A 104 -12.23 -7.17 -5.06
N GLN A 105 -12.04 -5.93 -4.62
CA GLN A 105 -11.50 -4.89 -5.49
C GLN A 105 -10.06 -5.23 -5.92
N ALA A 106 -9.73 -4.87 -7.16
CA ALA A 106 -8.40 -5.10 -7.71
C ALA A 106 -7.48 -3.93 -7.36
N VAL A 107 -6.26 -4.25 -6.94
CA VAL A 107 -5.26 -3.26 -6.55
C VAL A 107 -4.00 -3.45 -7.37
N ARG A 108 -3.35 -2.36 -7.77
CA ARG A 108 -2.01 -2.38 -8.35
C ARG A 108 -1.08 -1.56 -7.49
N LEU A 109 0.04 -2.17 -7.12
CA LEU A 109 1.17 -1.48 -6.50
C LEU A 109 2.27 -1.29 -7.53
N THR A 110 2.78 -0.07 -7.60
CA THR A 110 3.93 0.27 -8.45
C THR A 110 5.03 0.83 -7.55
N GLN A 111 6.14 0.10 -7.45
CA GLN A 111 7.31 0.54 -6.70
C GLN A 111 8.22 1.38 -7.60
N ILE A 112 8.55 2.57 -7.15
CA ILE A 112 9.31 3.57 -7.89
C ILE A 112 10.52 3.97 -7.05
N GLN A 113 11.68 4.03 -7.67
CA GLN A 113 12.90 4.55 -7.07
C GLN A 113 13.34 5.81 -7.81
N VAL A 114 13.41 6.91 -7.12
CA VAL A 114 13.92 8.20 -7.63
C VAL A 114 15.12 8.66 -6.84
N LYS A 115 15.84 9.67 -7.31
CA LYS A 115 16.81 10.38 -6.46
C LYS A 115 16.05 11.11 -5.35
N PRO A 116 16.53 11.15 -4.10
CA PRO A 116 15.83 11.85 -3.01
C PRO A 116 15.45 13.29 -3.34
N SER A 117 16.30 14.02 -4.07
CA SER A 117 16.05 15.40 -4.49
C SER A 117 14.89 15.55 -5.49
N GLN A 118 14.42 14.48 -6.09
CA GLN A 118 13.36 14.45 -7.11
C GLN A 118 12.05 13.85 -6.58
N ALA A 119 12.04 13.40 -5.33
CA ALA A 119 10.87 12.74 -4.75
C ALA A 119 9.64 13.67 -4.72
N LEU A 120 9.83 14.96 -4.39
CA LEU A 120 8.75 15.94 -4.37
C LEU A 120 8.17 16.20 -5.76
N ASP A 121 9.02 16.34 -6.78
CA ASP A 121 8.56 16.56 -8.16
C ASP A 121 7.69 15.41 -8.66
N VAL A 122 8.07 14.16 -8.33
CA VAL A 122 7.28 12.98 -8.69
C VAL A 122 5.98 12.90 -7.90
N ILE A 123 5.98 13.27 -6.61
CA ILE A 123 4.76 13.34 -5.80
C ILE A 123 3.78 14.36 -6.40
N GLU A 124 4.24 15.54 -6.82
CA GLU A 124 3.42 16.57 -7.48
C GLU A 124 2.83 16.04 -8.80
N VAL A 125 3.64 15.41 -9.66
CA VAL A 125 3.15 14.83 -10.93
C VAL A 125 2.10 13.74 -10.68
N VAL A 126 2.30 12.90 -9.66
CA VAL A 126 1.31 11.87 -9.33
C VAL A 126 0.01 12.51 -8.82
N GLY A 127 0.08 13.51 -7.97
CA GLY A 127 -1.09 14.19 -7.42
C GLY A 127 -1.84 15.02 -8.45
N ASP A 128 -1.13 15.83 -9.25
CA ASP A 128 -1.73 16.83 -10.11
C ASP A 128 -2.12 16.30 -11.49
N ILE A 129 -1.49 15.20 -11.94
CA ILE A 129 -1.69 14.65 -13.29
C ILE A 129 -2.15 13.19 -13.25
N ALA A 130 -1.40 12.31 -12.55
CA ALA A 130 -1.70 10.88 -12.61
C ALA A 130 -3.03 10.55 -11.94
N VAL A 131 -3.27 11.02 -10.73
CA VAL A 131 -4.52 10.73 -9.98
C VAL A 131 -5.75 11.28 -10.73
N PRO A 132 -5.80 12.54 -11.19
CA PRO A 132 -6.91 13.03 -11.99
C PRO A 132 -7.14 12.22 -13.28
N THR A 133 -6.07 11.87 -13.99
CA THR A 133 -6.16 11.05 -15.22
C THR A 133 -6.77 9.66 -14.93
N LEU A 134 -6.37 9.05 -13.82
CA LEU A 134 -6.89 7.75 -13.39
C LEU A 134 -8.35 7.85 -12.94
N ALA A 135 -8.72 8.94 -12.28
CA ALA A 135 -10.09 9.18 -11.82
C ALA A 135 -11.12 9.25 -12.96
N GLU A 136 -10.70 9.69 -14.14
CA GLU A 136 -11.55 9.67 -15.34
C GLU A 136 -11.74 8.27 -15.94
N THR A 137 -10.94 7.28 -15.49
CA THR A 137 -10.99 5.92 -16.03
C THR A 137 -12.13 5.11 -15.39
N PRO A 138 -13.01 4.48 -16.19
CA PRO A 138 -14.12 3.71 -15.66
C PRO A 138 -13.68 2.57 -14.73
N GLY A 139 -14.18 2.61 -13.50
CA GLY A 139 -13.87 1.60 -12.50
C GLY A 139 -12.78 2.00 -11.50
N PHE A 140 -12.23 3.21 -11.60
CA PHE A 140 -11.37 3.78 -10.55
C PHE A 140 -12.12 3.83 -9.20
N ARG A 141 -11.39 3.63 -8.10
CA ARG A 141 -11.91 3.65 -6.74
C ARG A 141 -11.04 4.42 -5.75
N GLY A 142 -9.79 4.65 -6.09
CA GLY A 142 -8.88 5.42 -5.27
C GLY A 142 -7.43 5.25 -5.67
N ALA A 143 -6.60 6.14 -5.14
CA ALA A 143 -5.15 6.11 -5.29
C ALA A 143 -4.49 6.60 -4.00
N LEU A 144 -3.43 5.90 -3.61
CA LEU A 144 -2.55 6.32 -2.52
C LEU A 144 -1.12 6.40 -3.04
N LEU A 145 -0.35 7.31 -2.50
CA LEU A 145 1.08 7.36 -2.73
C LEU A 145 1.81 7.32 -1.39
N PHE A 146 2.57 6.27 -1.18
CA PHE A 146 3.45 6.11 -0.03
C PHE A 146 4.84 6.60 -0.41
N ALA A 147 5.45 7.43 0.42
CA ALA A 147 6.73 8.04 0.15
C ALA A 147 7.70 7.84 1.32
N HIS A 148 8.95 7.55 0.97
CA HIS A 148 10.10 7.65 1.86
C HIS A 148 11.10 8.64 1.25
N PRO A 149 10.90 9.97 1.44
CA PRO A 149 11.59 11.02 0.69
C PRO A 149 13.12 10.94 0.85
N GLU A 150 13.61 10.61 2.03
CA GLU A 150 15.04 10.50 2.31
C GLU A 150 15.77 9.44 1.47
N SER A 151 15.06 8.37 1.08
CA SER A 151 15.62 7.31 0.23
C SER A 151 15.20 7.42 -1.23
N GLY A 152 14.21 8.24 -1.54
CA GLY A 152 13.59 8.34 -2.86
C GLY A 152 12.73 7.11 -3.23
N ARG A 153 12.33 6.28 -2.26
CA ARG A 153 11.40 5.16 -2.49
C ARG A 153 9.96 5.66 -2.46
N LEU A 154 9.21 5.32 -3.49
CA LEU A 154 7.79 5.62 -3.60
C LEU A 154 7.02 4.34 -3.93
N ILE A 155 5.79 4.22 -3.44
CA ILE A 155 4.87 3.16 -3.82
C ILE A 155 3.54 3.81 -4.18
N SER A 156 3.13 3.70 -5.44
CA SER A 156 1.78 4.06 -5.85
C SER A 156 0.87 2.85 -5.70
N GLU A 157 -0.21 3.02 -4.95
CA GLU A 157 -1.33 2.08 -4.86
C GLU A 157 -2.51 2.64 -5.62
N THR A 158 -3.08 1.86 -6.56
CA THR A 158 -4.30 2.23 -7.28
C THR A 158 -5.35 1.14 -7.08
N VAL A 159 -6.56 1.56 -6.73
CA VAL A 159 -7.69 0.67 -6.43
C VAL A 159 -8.73 0.75 -7.53
N TRP A 160 -9.19 -0.40 -8.00
CA TRP A 160 -10.08 -0.57 -9.13
C TRP A 160 -11.27 -1.45 -8.76
N ARG A 161 -12.42 -1.23 -9.41
CA ARG A 161 -13.63 -2.02 -9.20
C ARG A 161 -13.37 -3.52 -9.34
N ASP A 162 -12.59 -3.91 -10.34
CA ASP A 162 -12.30 -5.30 -10.70
C ASP A 162 -10.99 -5.40 -11.51
N PRO A 163 -10.46 -6.63 -11.75
CA PRO A 163 -9.23 -6.83 -12.53
C PRO A 163 -9.31 -6.33 -13.98
N HIS A 164 -10.51 -6.34 -14.59
CA HIS A 164 -10.69 -5.84 -15.96
C HIS A 164 -10.50 -4.33 -16.02
N ALA A 165 -11.10 -3.57 -15.09
CA ALA A 165 -10.91 -2.13 -14.98
C ALA A 165 -9.44 -1.78 -14.72
N ARG A 166 -8.77 -2.51 -13.81
CA ARG A 166 -7.33 -2.35 -13.54
C ARG A 166 -6.48 -2.58 -14.80
N ALA A 167 -6.78 -3.61 -15.57
CA ALA A 167 -6.01 -3.95 -16.78
C ALA A 167 -6.21 -2.94 -17.92
N ALA A 168 -7.37 -2.30 -17.99
CA ALA A 168 -7.69 -1.28 -18.99
C ALA A 168 -7.13 0.12 -18.64
N ALA A 169 -6.73 0.34 -17.40
CA ALA A 169 -6.26 1.62 -16.92
C ALA A 169 -4.85 1.97 -17.42
N PRO A 170 -4.55 3.26 -17.66
CA PRO A 170 -3.19 3.71 -17.88
C PRO A 170 -2.34 3.42 -16.64
N SER A 171 -1.07 3.13 -16.84
CA SER A 171 -0.18 2.90 -15.70
C SER A 171 0.37 4.23 -15.17
N VAL A 172 0.43 4.37 -13.84
CA VAL A 172 1.09 5.51 -13.18
C VAL A 172 2.52 5.70 -13.70
N ALA A 173 3.24 4.60 -13.90
CA ALA A 173 4.58 4.61 -14.45
C ALA A 173 4.67 5.21 -15.86
N ALA A 174 3.66 4.99 -16.72
CA ALA A 174 3.63 5.59 -18.06
C ALA A 174 3.37 7.09 -17.98
N ILE A 175 2.47 7.51 -17.09
CA ILE A 175 2.16 8.94 -16.87
C ILE A 175 3.41 9.66 -16.34
N ILE A 176 4.07 9.12 -15.32
CA ILE A 176 5.29 9.72 -14.77
C ILE A 176 6.37 9.86 -15.87
N ARG A 177 6.57 8.84 -16.71
CA ARG A 177 7.57 8.92 -17.79
C ARG A 177 7.22 9.96 -18.86
N ALA A 178 5.95 10.24 -19.08
CA ALA A 178 5.53 11.24 -20.05
C ALA A 178 5.72 12.68 -19.54
N GLU A 179 5.57 12.90 -18.24
CA GLU A 179 5.51 14.23 -17.64
C GLU A 179 6.83 14.64 -16.95
N VAL A 180 7.62 13.65 -16.51
CA VAL A 180 8.88 13.89 -15.81
C VAL A 180 10.05 13.59 -16.76
N PRO A 181 11.03 14.51 -16.92
CA PRO A 181 12.21 14.25 -17.74
C PRO A 181 12.91 12.95 -17.36
N ASP A 182 13.46 12.22 -18.34
CA ASP A 182 14.06 10.88 -18.16
C ASP A 182 15.03 10.76 -16.98
N GLU A 183 15.76 11.85 -16.68
CA GLU A 183 16.70 11.89 -15.55
C GLU A 183 16.01 12.00 -14.18
N ALA A 184 14.73 12.41 -14.14
CA ALA A 184 13.97 12.68 -12.92
C ALA A 184 12.85 11.64 -12.68
N GLY A 185 12.33 10.98 -13.72
CA GLY A 185 11.18 10.06 -13.65
C GLY A 185 11.41 8.78 -12.85
N GLY A 186 12.65 8.49 -12.53
CA GLY A 186 13.02 7.35 -11.69
C GLY A 186 12.91 5.99 -12.39
N GLU A 187 13.24 4.95 -11.64
CA GLU A 187 13.20 3.55 -12.09
C GLU A 187 11.98 2.85 -11.48
N ILE A 188 11.20 2.18 -12.32
CA ILE A 188 10.15 1.27 -11.85
C ILE A 188 10.82 -0.02 -11.41
N ARG A 189 10.78 -0.30 -10.11
CA ARG A 189 11.41 -1.48 -9.50
C ARG A 189 10.53 -2.70 -9.59
N ALA A 190 9.22 -2.53 -9.39
CA ALA A 190 8.25 -3.61 -9.46
C ALA A 190 6.84 -3.07 -9.76
N VAL A 191 6.04 -3.90 -10.39
CA VAL A 191 4.60 -3.74 -10.49
C VAL A 191 3.98 -5.06 -10.04
N ALA A 192 3.08 -5.02 -9.09
CA ALA A 192 2.40 -6.19 -8.57
C ALA A 192 0.89 -5.92 -8.46
N ASP A 193 0.12 -6.95 -8.77
CA ASP A 193 -1.33 -6.92 -8.76
C ASP A 193 -1.87 -7.76 -7.62
N TYR A 194 -2.83 -7.22 -6.87
CA TYR A 194 -3.43 -7.85 -5.71
C TYR A 194 -4.95 -7.77 -5.77
N ASN A 195 -5.59 -8.51 -4.88
CA ASN A 195 -6.98 -8.31 -4.51
C ASN A 195 -7.06 -7.75 -3.09
N LEU A 196 -7.90 -6.76 -2.88
CA LEU A 196 -8.21 -6.25 -1.55
C LEU A 196 -9.00 -7.31 -0.80
N VAL A 197 -8.46 -7.80 0.31
CA VAL A 197 -9.15 -8.76 1.18
C VAL A 197 -10.11 -8.02 2.10
N PHE A 198 -9.59 -7.04 2.83
CA PHE A 198 -10.39 -6.09 3.61
C PHE A 198 -9.64 -4.79 3.85
N SER A 199 -10.38 -3.74 4.20
CA SER A 199 -9.84 -2.48 4.69
C SER A 199 -10.76 -1.91 5.76
N SER A 200 -10.18 -1.40 6.83
CA SER A 200 -10.85 -0.57 7.85
C SER A 200 -10.28 0.84 7.90
N VAL A 201 -9.42 1.19 6.94
CA VAL A 201 -8.83 2.53 6.86
C VAL A 201 -9.94 3.56 6.67
N GLN A 202 -9.95 4.56 7.54
CA GLN A 202 -10.89 5.68 7.49
C GLN A 202 -10.21 6.87 6.83
N GLU A 203 -10.99 7.61 6.06
CA GLU A 203 -10.56 8.90 5.55
C GLU A 203 -10.20 9.84 6.71
N PRO A 204 -9.05 10.50 6.67
CA PRO A 204 -8.56 11.35 7.76
C PRO A 204 -9.36 12.61 7.97
#